data_3e9095af2fd16c6dee402eaa8dd448b5
#
_entry.id   3e9095af2fd16c6dee402eaa8dd448b5
#
_cell.length_a   1.000
_cell.length_b   1.000
_cell.length_c   1.000
_cell.angle_alpha   90.00
_cell.angle_beta   90.00
_cell.angle_gamma   90.00
#
_symmetry.space_group_name_H-M   'P 1'
#
loop_
_entity.id
_entity.type
_entity.pdbx_description
1 polymer ?
#
loop_
_entity_poly.entity_id
_entity_poly.type
_entity_poly.pdbx_seq_one_letter_code
_entity_poly.pdbx_strand_id
1 'polypeptide(L)'
;MADQVASINDLVLPDKAKKFFIEEWGINNLHPPQAQSMEAIFSNRSALIAIPTASGKSLIAYIAILRKLLLEDIGSKAIYIVPLKALASEKFDDFKALGKALNLSIGLGIGDSSSEAKKIDECDILVCTSEKLDSIIRNRSESMANVSIIISDEFHLLNDATRGPTLEINLTKLRYLRPNAQIIALSATVGNCEQLANWLDAELIISDWRPAALEYSTFHDLHLEPRMVQSSNLSDNADLLNPPRDLEGPKSQPTWVVLNDSIDSGGQLLIFVGTRKSAESEAVKLAKRVSKKLSSEDTNRMARLNEIASSIEGGRQSAMGEKLVQCIRGGTAFHHAGLTHNQRKVVENAFKEGILTCLSATPTLAAGVNLPARRVLVRDIKRWDDGMSRPLPVMEVRQMLGRAGRPKYDDFGEAWVLCKGTDGWEVADMVSEKYFFGDVEPINSKLAGEPALRTHILSIISTGGIQHRGEIGDFLSATFLGFSTPKHILKEKIDQTLMWLTEERFIRKIGVDRSYSE
;
A
#
# COMPACT_ATOMS: atom_id res chain seq x y z
N MET A 1 -17.51 -26.23 0.60
CA MET A 1 -17.72 -25.80 2.00
C MET A 1 -17.22 -24.34 2.12
N ALA A 2 -17.78 -23.44 1.36
CA ALA A 2 -17.40 -22.04 1.38
C ALA A 2 -18.71 -21.27 1.41
N ASP A 3 -19.08 -20.74 2.57
CA ASP A 3 -20.02 -19.61 2.74
C ASP A 3 -20.48 -19.45 4.20
N GLN A 4 -19.74 -19.99 5.17
CA GLN A 4 -19.95 -19.57 6.55
C GLN A 4 -19.20 -18.25 6.78
N VAL A 5 -19.91 -17.15 6.67
CA VAL A 5 -19.45 -15.84 7.12
C VAL A 5 -19.19 -15.96 8.63
N ALA A 6 -17.91 -16.02 9.02
CA ALA A 6 -17.56 -16.14 10.42
C ALA A 6 -17.93 -14.83 11.16
N SER A 7 -18.75 -14.93 12.21
CA SER A 7 -19.05 -13.79 13.06
C SER A 7 -17.83 -13.41 13.92
N ILE A 8 -17.66 -12.12 14.18
CA ILE A 8 -16.65 -11.63 15.15
C ILE A 8 -16.91 -12.26 16.54
N ASN A 9 -18.16 -12.54 16.88
CA ASN A 9 -18.50 -13.18 18.15
C ASN A 9 -17.96 -14.61 18.28
N ASP A 10 -17.80 -15.32 17.17
CA ASP A 10 -17.34 -16.70 17.15
C ASP A 10 -15.78 -16.82 17.22
N LEU A 11 -15.08 -15.70 17.07
CA LEU A 11 -13.62 -15.69 17.12
C LEU A 11 -13.11 -15.93 18.54
N VAL A 12 -11.98 -16.61 18.65
CA VAL A 12 -11.25 -16.77 19.91
C VAL A 12 -10.44 -15.48 20.18
N LEU A 13 -11.13 -14.48 20.71
CA LEU A 13 -10.61 -13.16 21.10
C LEU A 13 -11.19 -12.73 22.45
N PRO A 14 -10.52 -11.83 23.19
CA PRO A 14 -11.11 -11.24 24.39
C PRO A 14 -12.43 -10.51 24.08
N ASP A 15 -13.41 -10.62 24.97
CA ASP A 15 -14.73 -10.01 24.77
C ASP A 15 -14.68 -8.49 24.54
N LYS A 16 -13.74 -7.80 25.21
CA LYS A 16 -13.51 -6.36 24.99
C LYS A 16 -13.08 -6.06 23.55
N ALA A 17 -12.26 -6.93 22.93
CA ALA A 17 -11.83 -6.76 21.55
C ALA A 17 -13.00 -6.99 20.57
N LYS A 18 -13.81 -8.03 20.81
CA LYS A 18 -15.02 -8.30 20.02
C LYS A 18 -16.00 -7.11 20.08
N LYS A 19 -16.28 -6.61 21.28
CA LYS A 19 -17.13 -5.42 21.47
C LYS A 19 -16.60 -4.22 20.73
N PHE A 20 -15.30 -3.95 20.79
CA PHE A 20 -14.70 -2.84 20.08
C PHE A 20 -14.91 -2.94 18.56
N PHE A 21 -14.68 -4.10 17.96
CA PHE A 21 -14.89 -4.30 16.53
C PHE A 21 -16.35 -4.10 16.13
N ILE A 22 -17.30 -4.57 16.96
CA ILE A 22 -18.73 -4.50 16.67
C ILE A 22 -19.29 -3.09 16.91
N GLU A 23 -19.03 -2.51 18.09
CA GLU A 23 -19.65 -1.28 18.54
C GLU A 23 -18.96 -0.02 17.98
N GLU A 24 -17.61 -0.01 17.92
CA GLU A 24 -16.87 1.18 17.47
C GLU A 24 -16.59 1.16 15.95
N TRP A 25 -16.29 -0.02 15.38
CA TRP A 25 -15.97 -0.13 13.96
C TRP A 25 -17.12 -0.66 13.10
N GLY A 26 -18.22 -1.13 13.72
CA GLY A 26 -19.40 -1.66 13.03
C GLY A 26 -19.12 -2.95 12.25
N ILE A 27 -18.11 -3.74 12.68
CA ILE A 27 -17.72 -4.97 12.03
C ILE A 27 -18.34 -6.15 12.77
N ASN A 28 -19.39 -6.75 12.19
CA ASN A 28 -20.08 -7.89 12.80
C ASN A 28 -19.56 -9.23 12.26
N ASN A 29 -19.20 -9.26 10.98
CA ASN A 29 -18.82 -10.48 10.27
C ASN A 29 -17.53 -10.28 9.50
N LEU A 30 -16.76 -11.35 9.33
CA LEU A 30 -15.59 -11.40 8.47
C LEU A 30 -16.01 -11.58 7.01
N HIS A 31 -15.31 -10.93 6.12
CA HIS A 31 -15.36 -11.25 4.69
C HIS A 31 -14.75 -12.62 4.41
N PRO A 32 -15.14 -13.33 3.33
CA PRO A 32 -14.66 -14.67 3.03
C PRO A 32 -13.13 -14.86 3.11
N PRO A 33 -12.28 -13.99 2.49
CA PRO A 33 -10.84 -14.17 2.62
C PRO A 33 -10.29 -13.87 4.02
N GLN A 34 -10.98 -13.03 4.79
CA GLN A 34 -10.63 -12.82 6.20
C GLN A 34 -10.92 -14.08 7.01
N ALA A 35 -12.10 -14.69 6.82
CA ALA A 35 -12.48 -15.94 7.49
C ALA A 35 -11.52 -17.09 7.12
N GLN A 36 -11.15 -17.22 5.84
CA GLN A 36 -10.19 -18.20 5.35
C GLN A 36 -8.81 -18.05 6.03
N SER A 37 -8.41 -16.82 6.33
CA SER A 37 -7.12 -16.56 6.98
C SER A 37 -7.08 -16.98 8.45
N MET A 38 -8.24 -17.14 9.10
CA MET A 38 -8.30 -17.41 10.55
C MET A 38 -7.71 -18.76 10.94
N GLU A 39 -7.79 -19.77 10.07
CA GLU A 39 -7.20 -21.08 10.35
C GLU A 39 -5.69 -20.99 10.55
N ALA A 40 -4.97 -20.35 9.63
CA ALA A 40 -3.52 -20.16 9.74
C ALA A 40 -3.15 -19.31 10.96
N ILE A 41 -3.90 -18.22 11.20
CA ILE A 41 -3.67 -17.32 12.33
C ILE A 41 -3.85 -18.06 13.66
N PHE A 42 -4.94 -18.80 13.80
CA PHE A 42 -5.29 -19.50 15.04
C PHE A 42 -4.45 -20.75 15.30
N SER A 43 -3.84 -21.30 14.26
CA SER A 43 -2.84 -22.37 14.37
C SER A 43 -1.41 -21.86 14.58
N ASN A 44 -1.25 -20.55 14.78
CA ASN A 44 0.05 -19.89 14.98
C ASN A 44 1.04 -20.10 13.80
N ARG A 45 0.51 -20.34 12.60
CA ARG A 45 1.31 -20.47 11.38
C ARG A 45 1.54 -19.09 10.75
N SER A 46 2.72 -18.88 10.20
CA SER A 46 2.95 -17.70 9.35
C SER A 46 2.07 -17.76 8.11
N ALA A 47 1.65 -16.61 7.59
CA ALA A 47 0.76 -16.54 6.42
C ALA A 47 1.14 -15.41 5.46
N LEU A 48 1.09 -15.71 4.16
CA LEU A 48 1.08 -14.70 3.08
C LEU A 48 -0.35 -14.56 2.56
N ILE A 49 -0.94 -13.41 2.80
CA ILE A 49 -2.34 -13.10 2.44
C ILE A 49 -2.33 -12.17 1.23
N ALA A 50 -2.57 -12.75 0.06
CA ALA A 50 -2.56 -12.08 -1.23
C ALA A 50 -4.01 -11.88 -1.72
N ILE A 51 -4.61 -10.76 -1.34
CA ILE A 51 -6.00 -10.40 -1.67
C ILE A 51 -6.09 -8.96 -2.16
N PRO A 52 -7.13 -8.59 -2.94
CA PRO A 52 -7.26 -7.25 -3.52
C PRO A 52 -7.23 -6.12 -2.48
N THR A 53 -6.92 -4.91 -2.92
CA THR A 53 -7.11 -3.70 -2.09
C THR A 53 -8.58 -3.53 -1.75
N ALA A 54 -8.87 -2.88 -0.60
CA ALA A 54 -10.21 -2.69 -0.04
C ALA A 54 -10.93 -3.97 0.47
N SER A 55 -10.28 -5.14 0.49
CA SER A 55 -10.84 -6.38 1.08
C SER A 55 -10.70 -6.47 2.60
N GLY A 56 -10.22 -5.42 3.25
CA GLY A 56 -10.11 -5.38 4.72
C GLY A 56 -8.94 -6.18 5.30
N LYS A 57 -7.81 -6.28 4.59
CA LYS A 57 -6.58 -6.97 5.04
C LYS A 57 -6.13 -6.59 6.46
N SER A 58 -6.23 -5.31 6.80
CA SER A 58 -5.78 -4.81 8.11
C SER A 58 -6.50 -5.47 9.28
N LEU A 59 -7.78 -5.83 9.13
CA LEU A 59 -8.54 -6.51 10.19
C LEU A 59 -7.93 -7.87 10.54
N ILE A 60 -7.43 -8.59 9.55
CA ILE A 60 -6.74 -9.89 9.76
C ILE A 60 -5.51 -9.69 10.68
N ALA A 61 -4.71 -8.66 10.39
CA ALA A 61 -3.55 -8.33 11.21
C ALA A 61 -3.93 -7.88 12.63
N TYR A 62 -4.99 -7.09 12.78
CA TYR A 62 -5.47 -6.67 14.09
C TYR A 62 -5.92 -7.86 14.92
N ILE A 63 -6.71 -8.77 14.35
CA ILE A 63 -7.13 -10.01 15.01
C ILE A 63 -5.92 -10.86 15.43
N ALA A 64 -4.95 -11.05 14.53
CA ALA A 64 -3.74 -11.82 14.80
C ALA A 64 -2.93 -11.23 15.96
N ILE A 65 -2.69 -9.91 15.95
CA ILE A 65 -1.95 -9.21 17.01
C ILE A 65 -2.69 -9.32 18.35
N LEU A 66 -3.99 -9.01 18.39
CA LEU A 66 -4.75 -9.02 19.64
C LEU A 66 -4.82 -10.41 20.26
N ARG A 67 -5.03 -11.44 19.42
CA ARG A 67 -4.98 -12.81 19.89
C ARG A 67 -3.60 -13.15 20.46
N LYS A 68 -2.54 -12.81 19.75
CA LYS A 68 -1.16 -13.12 20.15
C LYS A 68 -0.81 -12.48 21.48
N LEU A 69 -1.03 -11.17 21.61
CA LEU A 69 -0.62 -10.40 22.80
C LEU A 69 -1.53 -10.61 24.02
N LEU A 70 -2.82 -10.92 23.82
CA LEU A 70 -3.79 -10.97 24.91
C LEU A 70 -4.17 -12.38 25.36
N LEU A 71 -3.92 -13.40 24.53
CA LEU A 71 -4.31 -14.78 24.84
C LEU A 71 -3.16 -15.80 24.80
N GLU A 72 -2.21 -15.65 23.85
CA GLU A 72 -1.17 -16.67 23.65
C GLU A 72 0.15 -16.30 24.34
N ASP A 73 0.73 -15.15 24.01
CA ASP A 73 2.03 -14.71 24.49
C ASP A 73 1.88 -13.38 25.23
N ILE A 74 1.23 -13.42 26.40
CA ILE A 74 0.97 -12.22 27.22
C ILE A 74 2.30 -11.57 27.64
N GLY A 75 2.41 -10.26 27.41
CA GLY A 75 3.64 -9.49 27.67
C GLY A 75 4.66 -9.54 26.53
N SER A 76 4.33 -10.20 25.43
CA SER A 76 5.13 -10.12 24.20
C SER A 76 4.84 -8.84 23.41
N LYS A 77 5.59 -8.63 22.32
CA LYS A 77 5.52 -7.44 21.45
C LYS A 77 5.13 -7.85 20.03
N ALA A 78 4.30 -6.99 19.42
CA ALA A 78 4.00 -7.02 17.99
C ALA A 78 4.75 -5.93 17.22
N ILE A 79 5.22 -6.25 16.02
CA ILE A 79 5.76 -5.28 15.06
C ILE A 79 4.84 -5.20 13.86
N TYR A 80 4.40 -3.98 13.51
CA TYR A 80 3.61 -3.70 12.32
C TYR A 80 4.44 -2.84 11.35
N ILE A 81 4.94 -3.47 10.29
CA ILE A 81 5.81 -2.84 9.30
C ILE A 81 4.96 -2.30 8.16
N VAL A 82 5.14 -1.02 7.85
CA VAL A 82 4.49 -0.36 6.71
C VAL A 82 5.52 0.34 5.82
N PRO A 83 5.24 0.50 4.52
CA PRO A 83 6.22 1.10 3.61
C PRO A 83 6.28 2.63 3.67
N LEU A 84 5.26 3.29 4.19
CA LEU A 84 5.11 4.75 4.11
C LEU A 84 4.79 5.37 5.46
N LYS A 85 5.39 6.54 5.75
CA LYS A 85 5.12 7.32 6.99
C LYS A 85 3.64 7.66 7.15
N ALA A 86 2.93 7.95 6.05
CA ALA A 86 1.50 8.26 6.09
C ALA A 86 0.68 7.05 6.55
N LEU A 87 0.98 5.86 6.01
CA LEU A 87 0.33 4.62 6.40
C LEU A 87 0.68 4.25 7.85
N ALA A 88 1.93 4.49 8.30
CA ALA A 88 2.31 4.30 9.69
C ALA A 88 1.47 5.16 10.65
N SER A 89 1.22 6.43 10.29
CA SER A 89 0.38 7.31 11.10
C SER A 89 -1.08 6.85 11.12
N GLU A 90 -1.64 6.40 9.98
CA GLU A 90 -3.00 5.85 9.90
C GLU A 90 -3.13 4.60 10.80
N LYS A 91 -2.21 3.64 10.67
CA LYS A 91 -2.23 2.42 11.49
C LYS A 91 -1.99 2.71 12.96
N PHE A 92 -1.14 3.68 13.28
CA PHE A 92 -0.95 4.13 14.65
C PHE A 92 -2.22 4.70 15.27
N ASP A 93 -2.99 5.49 14.51
CA ASP A 93 -4.28 6.03 14.98
C ASP A 93 -5.29 4.90 15.23
N ASP A 94 -5.37 3.89 14.33
CA ASP A 94 -6.19 2.68 14.49
C ASP A 94 -5.80 1.91 15.77
N PHE A 95 -4.50 1.61 15.95
CA PHE A 95 -4.01 0.91 17.12
C PHE A 95 -4.13 1.72 18.41
N LYS A 96 -4.03 3.04 18.34
CA LYS A 96 -4.24 3.91 19.51
C LYS A 96 -5.68 3.83 20.03
N ALA A 97 -6.66 3.73 19.14
CA ALA A 97 -8.04 3.52 19.52
C ALA A 97 -8.22 2.13 20.19
N LEU A 98 -7.70 1.07 19.58
CA LEU A 98 -7.67 -0.29 20.14
C LEU A 98 -6.94 -0.35 21.48
N GLY A 99 -5.74 0.27 21.54
CA GLY A 99 -4.90 0.27 22.75
C GLY A 99 -5.59 0.93 23.95
N LYS A 100 -6.32 2.02 23.72
CA LYS A 100 -7.11 2.68 24.77
C LYS A 100 -8.20 1.75 25.33
N ALA A 101 -8.87 0.99 24.45
CA ALA A 101 -9.93 0.06 24.86
C ALA A 101 -9.40 -1.20 25.57
N LEU A 102 -8.23 -1.67 25.17
CA LEU A 102 -7.66 -2.96 25.58
C LEU A 102 -6.46 -2.84 26.53
N ASN A 103 -6.09 -1.62 26.93
CA ASN A 103 -4.95 -1.32 27.79
C ASN A 103 -3.60 -1.79 27.19
N LEU A 104 -3.40 -1.55 25.89
CA LEU A 104 -2.15 -1.81 25.18
C LEU A 104 -1.43 -0.50 24.87
N SER A 105 -0.11 -0.51 25.04
CA SER A 105 0.76 0.63 24.73
C SER A 105 1.21 0.56 23.25
N ILE A 106 1.11 1.70 22.55
CA ILE A 106 1.40 1.77 21.12
C ILE A 106 2.59 2.69 20.86
N GLY A 107 3.60 2.17 20.17
CA GLY A 107 4.77 2.91 19.71
C GLY A 107 4.67 3.27 18.24
N LEU A 108 5.12 4.47 17.86
CA LEU A 108 5.24 4.90 16.46
C LEU A 108 6.71 5.10 16.10
N GLY A 109 7.20 4.34 15.14
CA GLY A 109 8.57 4.42 14.63
C GLY A 109 8.62 5.05 13.24
N ILE A 110 8.71 6.40 13.16
CA ILE A 110 8.89 7.15 11.92
C ILE A 110 9.92 8.27 12.11
N GLY A 111 10.81 8.47 11.12
CA GLY A 111 11.82 9.54 11.18
C GLY A 111 12.94 9.28 12.20
N ASP A 112 13.73 10.32 12.51
CA ASP A 112 15.01 10.21 13.22
C ASP A 112 14.98 10.70 14.69
N SER A 113 13.79 10.97 15.27
CA SER A 113 13.72 11.53 16.62
C SER A 113 14.17 10.52 17.68
N SER A 114 15.18 10.91 18.47
CA SER A 114 15.72 10.14 19.61
C SER A 114 14.80 10.18 20.84
N SER A 115 13.88 11.15 20.90
CA SER A 115 12.96 11.32 22.04
C SER A 115 11.89 10.22 22.16
N GLU A 116 11.68 9.43 21.12
CA GLU A 116 10.71 8.32 21.09
C GLU A 116 11.32 6.97 21.50
N ALA A 117 12.61 6.94 21.77
CA ALA A 117 13.35 5.71 22.00
C ALA A 117 12.77 4.85 23.12
N LYS A 118 12.50 5.44 24.29
CA LYS A 118 11.94 4.73 25.45
C LYS A 118 10.53 4.20 25.18
N LYS A 119 9.71 4.97 24.45
CA LYS A 119 8.36 4.53 24.06
C LYS A 119 8.39 3.35 23.10
N ILE A 120 9.40 3.26 22.23
CA ILE A 120 9.60 2.15 21.31
C ILE A 120 9.98 0.87 22.07
N ASP A 121 10.80 0.98 23.11
CA ASP A 121 11.25 -0.17 23.89
C ASP A 121 10.13 -0.75 24.77
N GLU A 122 9.27 0.11 25.32
CA GLU A 122 8.23 -0.25 26.30
C GLU A 122 6.84 -0.53 25.67
N CYS A 123 6.65 -0.35 24.34
CA CYS A 123 5.34 -0.55 23.72
C CYS A 123 5.03 -2.04 23.47
N ASP A 124 3.74 -2.37 23.56
CA ASP A 124 3.22 -3.69 23.20
C ASP A 124 3.11 -3.85 21.68
N ILE A 125 2.75 -2.77 20.96
CA ILE A 125 2.63 -2.77 19.50
C ILE A 125 3.50 -1.63 18.94
N LEU A 126 4.47 -1.98 18.11
CA LEU A 126 5.31 -1.01 17.39
C LEU A 126 4.84 -0.91 15.93
N VAL A 127 4.30 0.23 15.54
CA VAL A 127 4.02 0.57 14.14
C VAL A 127 5.20 1.35 13.57
N CYS A 128 5.84 0.85 12.53
CA CYS A 128 7.05 1.49 12.01
C CYS A 128 7.24 1.32 10.49
N THR A 129 8.06 2.20 9.90
CA THR A 129 8.56 2.00 8.54
C THR A 129 9.75 1.04 8.52
N SER A 130 10.01 0.42 7.34
CA SER A 130 11.15 -0.50 7.17
C SER A 130 12.49 0.17 7.50
N GLU A 131 12.68 1.43 7.13
CA GLU A 131 13.92 2.18 7.39
C GLU A 131 14.13 2.42 8.90
N LYS A 132 13.03 2.76 9.60
CA LYS A 132 13.11 2.96 11.06
C LYS A 132 13.33 1.65 11.79
N LEU A 133 12.69 0.57 11.34
CA LEU A 133 12.90 -0.76 11.90
C LEU A 133 14.36 -1.22 11.74
N ASP A 134 14.97 -1.02 10.57
CA ASP A 134 16.40 -1.33 10.36
C ASP A 134 17.30 -0.54 11.33
N SER A 135 17.00 0.75 11.55
CA SER A 135 17.70 1.57 12.54
C SER A 135 17.52 1.05 13.97
N ILE A 136 16.32 0.60 14.35
CA ILE A 136 16.04 0.04 15.68
C ILE A 136 16.80 -1.28 15.85
N ILE A 137 16.74 -2.20 14.89
CA ILE A 137 17.43 -3.48 14.96
C ILE A 137 18.95 -3.27 15.10
N ARG A 138 19.53 -2.33 14.35
CA ARG A 138 20.97 -2.02 14.42
C ARG A 138 21.40 -1.45 15.76
N ASN A 139 20.63 -0.56 16.34
CA ASN A 139 21.03 0.20 17.52
C ASN A 139 20.49 -0.39 18.83
N ARG A 140 19.47 -1.27 18.77
CA ARG A 140 18.72 -1.74 19.92
C ARG A 140 18.14 -3.13 19.68
N SER A 141 18.97 -4.09 19.32
CA SER A 141 18.52 -5.47 19.07
C SER A 141 17.77 -6.09 20.27
N GLU A 142 18.09 -5.66 21.49
CA GLU A 142 17.40 -6.09 22.71
C GLU A 142 15.91 -5.74 22.72
N SER A 143 15.50 -4.63 22.08
CA SER A 143 14.08 -4.26 21.92
C SER A 143 13.27 -5.29 21.12
N MET A 144 13.96 -6.19 20.42
CA MET A 144 13.34 -7.28 19.66
C MET A 144 13.21 -8.58 20.45
N ALA A 145 13.71 -8.64 21.68
CA ALA A 145 13.80 -9.88 22.48
C ALA A 145 12.43 -10.55 22.68
N ASN A 146 11.37 -9.78 22.88
CA ASN A 146 10.02 -10.29 23.18
C ASN A 146 9.07 -10.24 22.00
N VAL A 147 9.56 -10.06 20.76
CA VAL A 147 8.69 -10.03 19.58
C VAL A 147 8.16 -11.42 19.28
N SER A 148 6.83 -11.57 19.26
CA SER A 148 6.14 -12.85 18.98
C SER A 148 5.35 -12.83 17.68
N ILE A 149 5.01 -11.65 17.15
CA ILE A 149 4.31 -11.50 15.88
C ILE A 149 4.83 -10.31 15.08
N ILE A 150 4.96 -10.52 13.77
CA ILE A 150 5.46 -9.55 12.81
C ILE A 150 4.45 -9.43 11.69
N ILE A 151 3.91 -8.23 11.48
CA ILE A 151 3.07 -7.92 10.34
C ILE A 151 3.89 -7.15 9.32
N SER A 152 3.88 -7.60 8.07
CA SER A 152 4.41 -6.83 6.94
C SER A 152 3.26 -6.42 6.04
N ASP A 153 2.83 -5.16 6.16
CA ASP A 153 1.75 -4.61 5.34
C ASP A 153 2.29 -4.11 3.99
N GLU A 154 1.46 -4.19 2.96
CA GLU A 154 1.82 -3.88 1.56
C GLU A 154 3.10 -4.62 1.12
N PHE A 155 3.18 -5.92 1.46
CA PHE A 155 4.36 -6.76 1.26
C PHE A 155 4.87 -6.81 -0.18
N HIS A 156 4.00 -6.60 -1.18
CA HIS A 156 4.37 -6.51 -2.59
C HIS A 156 5.38 -5.38 -2.90
N LEU A 157 5.54 -4.41 -1.98
CA LEU A 157 6.60 -3.39 -2.08
C LEU A 157 8.01 -3.94 -1.86
N LEU A 158 8.17 -5.22 -1.61
CA LEU A 158 9.44 -5.94 -1.78
C LEU A 158 10.03 -5.72 -3.19
N ASN A 159 9.18 -5.49 -4.21
CA ASN A 159 9.58 -5.14 -5.58
C ASN A 159 9.97 -3.65 -5.78
N ASP A 160 9.85 -2.81 -4.77
CA ASP A 160 10.28 -1.39 -4.85
C ASP A 160 11.81 -1.29 -4.82
N ALA A 161 12.40 -0.57 -5.79
CA ALA A 161 13.85 -0.49 -5.95
C ALA A 161 14.56 0.15 -4.73
N THR A 162 13.86 1.00 -3.98
CA THR A 162 14.45 1.75 -2.86
C THR A 162 14.14 1.14 -1.50
N ARG A 163 12.92 0.62 -1.30
CA ARG A 163 12.42 0.11 -0.01
C ARG A 163 12.48 -1.41 0.10
N GLY A 164 12.34 -2.09 -1.04
CA GLY A 164 12.36 -3.55 -1.10
C GLY A 164 13.57 -4.18 -0.43
N PRO A 165 14.81 -3.74 -0.72
CA PRO A 165 16.01 -4.27 -0.09
C PRO A 165 15.99 -4.17 1.44
N THR A 166 15.57 -3.03 1.98
CA THR A 166 15.49 -2.82 3.44
C THR A 166 14.42 -3.70 4.08
N LEU A 167 13.25 -3.84 3.44
CA LEU A 167 12.20 -4.74 3.92
C LEU A 167 12.67 -6.20 3.94
N GLU A 168 13.29 -6.65 2.86
CA GLU A 168 13.84 -8.01 2.73
C GLU A 168 14.86 -8.33 3.82
N ILE A 169 15.82 -7.43 4.02
CA ILE A 169 16.86 -7.57 5.06
C ILE A 169 16.26 -7.58 6.47
N ASN A 170 15.29 -6.69 6.74
CA ASN A 170 14.63 -6.64 8.04
C ASN A 170 13.86 -7.92 8.37
N LEU A 171 13.10 -8.45 7.41
CA LEU A 171 12.39 -9.71 7.60
C LEU A 171 13.38 -10.87 7.82
N THR A 172 14.48 -10.89 7.08
CA THR A 172 15.53 -11.90 7.26
C THR A 172 16.18 -11.78 8.65
N LYS A 173 16.55 -10.55 9.10
CA LYS A 173 17.07 -10.31 10.45
C LYS A 173 16.10 -10.73 11.54
N LEU A 174 14.81 -10.37 11.40
CA LEU A 174 13.79 -10.73 12.39
C LEU A 174 13.58 -12.24 12.47
N ARG A 175 13.55 -12.95 11.34
CA ARG A 175 13.48 -14.42 11.31
C ARG A 175 14.70 -15.07 11.99
N TYR A 176 15.87 -14.46 11.85
CA TYR A 176 17.08 -14.95 12.52
C TYR A 176 17.05 -14.68 14.02
N LEU A 177 16.64 -13.48 14.44
CA LEU A 177 16.57 -13.09 15.85
C LEU A 177 15.39 -13.74 16.59
N ARG A 178 14.29 -13.98 15.89
CA ARG A 178 13.01 -14.47 16.44
C ARG A 178 12.42 -15.59 15.56
N PRO A 179 13.06 -16.78 15.51
CA PRO A 179 12.66 -17.86 14.61
C PRO A 179 11.24 -18.39 14.89
N ASN A 180 10.73 -18.19 16.11
CA ASN A 180 9.39 -18.63 16.51
C ASN A 180 8.33 -17.53 16.38
N ALA A 181 8.68 -16.32 15.94
CA ALA A 181 7.71 -15.25 15.74
C ALA A 181 6.82 -15.57 14.53
N GLN A 182 5.51 -15.43 14.70
CA GLN A 182 4.54 -15.57 13.62
C GLN A 182 4.69 -14.39 12.64
N ILE A 183 4.78 -14.66 11.34
CA ILE A 183 4.86 -13.62 10.30
C ILE A 183 3.57 -13.62 9.50
N ILE A 184 2.91 -12.47 9.44
CA ILE A 184 1.74 -12.24 8.60
C ILE A 184 2.10 -11.19 7.55
N ALA A 185 2.25 -11.62 6.31
CA ALA A 185 2.52 -10.74 5.17
C ALA A 185 1.21 -10.43 4.43
N LEU A 186 0.82 -9.15 4.43
CA LEU A 186 -0.37 -8.67 3.72
C LEU A 186 0.04 -8.07 2.37
N SER A 187 -0.47 -8.62 1.30
CA SER A 187 -0.09 -8.26 -0.07
C SER A 187 -1.31 -8.01 -0.97
N ALA A 188 -1.12 -7.24 -2.02
CA ALA A 188 -1.92 -7.41 -3.22
C ALA A 188 -1.53 -8.72 -3.92
N THR A 189 -2.37 -9.24 -4.80
CA THR A 189 -2.05 -10.41 -5.63
C THR A 189 -0.86 -10.10 -6.54
N VAL A 190 0.13 -10.98 -6.60
CA VAL A 190 1.35 -10.88 -7.41
C VAL A 190 1.63 -12.21 -8.11
N GLY A 191 2.42 -12.17 -9.20
CA GLY A 191 2.60 -13.33 -10.08
C GLY A 191 3.31 -14.54 -9.47
N ASN A 192 4.05 -14.37 -8.36
CA ASN A 192 4.82 -15.43 -7.71
C ASN A 192 4.53 -15.58 -6.21
N CYS A 193 3.24 -15.51 -5.82
CA CYS A 193 2.83 -15.64 -4.42
C CYS A 193 3.36 -16.93 -3.76
N GLU A 194 3.34 -18.07 -4.46
CA GLU A 194 3.85 -19.36 -3.94
C GLU A 194 5.33 -19.28 -3.59
N GLN A 195 6.15 -18.69 -4.45
CA GLN A 195 7.58 -18.53 -4.20
C GLN A 195 7.84 -17.67 -2.97
N LEU A 196 7.07 -16.61 -2.78
CA LEU A 196 7.18 -15.71 -1.63
C LEU A 196 6.71 -16.39 -0.34
N ALA A 197 5.62 -17.16 -0.38
CA ALA A 197 5.12 -17.92 0.75
C ALA A 197 6.15 -18.98 1.18
N ASN A 198 6.73 -19.72 0.23
CA ASN A 198 7.78 -20.71 0.48
C ASN A 198 9.03 -20.05 1.09
N TRP A 199 9.44 -18.87 0.63
CA TRP A 199 10.55 -18.14 1.24
C TRP A 199 10.27 -17.77 2.70
N LEU A 200 9.04 -17.34 3.01
CA LEU A 200 8.64 -16.97 4.39
C LEU A 200 8.31 -18.17 5.28
N ASP A 201 8.28 -19.38 4.73
CA ASP A 201 7.73 -20.59 5.39
C ASP A 201 6.30 -20.31 5.90
N ALA A 202 5.47 -19.76 5.02
CA ALA A 202 4.15 -19.26 5.32
C ALA A 202 3.06 -19.98 4.52
N GLU A 203 1.90 -20.12 5.12
CA GLU A 203 0.71 -20.57 4.42
C GLU A 203 0.23 -19.51 3.44
N LEU A 204 -0.10 -19.92 2.22
CA LEU A 204 -0.56 -19.01 1.19
C LEU A 204 -2.09 -18.94 1.14
N ILE A 205 -2.63 -17.73 1.33
CA ILE A 205 -4.05 -17.45 1.17
C ILE A 205 -4.21 -16.48 -0.01
N ILE A 206 -4.85 -16.94 -1.08
CA ILE A 206 -5.14 -16.13 -2.27
C ILE A 206 -6.66 -16.03 -2.43
N SER A 207 -7.14 -14.86 -2.76
CA SER A 207 -8.53 -14.65 -3.14
C SER A 207 -8.67 -13.42 -4.01
N ASP A 208 -9.55 -13.49 -5.00
CA ASP A 208 -9.93 -12.35 -5.85
C ASP A 208 -11.22 -11.68 -5.36
N TRP A 209 -11.71 -12.10 -4.20
CA TRP A 209 -12.94 -11.58 -3.59
C TRP A 209 -12.86 -10.07 -3.32
N ARG A 210 -13.96 -9.37 -3.63
CA ARG A 210 -14.12 -7.94 -3.36
C ARG A 210 -15.48 -7.67 -2.71
N PRO A 211 -15.55 -6.70 -1.76
CA PRO A 211 -16.82 -6.33 -1.12
C PRO A 211 -17.80 -5.62 -2.06
N ALA A 212 -17.30 -4.96 -3.11
CA ALA A 212 -18.09 -4.36 -4.17
C ALA A 212 -17.54 -4.82 -5.52
N ALA A 213 -18.43 -5.14 -6.45
CA ALA A 213 -18.04 -5.49 -7.82
C ALA A 213 -17.23 -4.35 -8.46
N LEU A 214 -16.35 -4.67 -9.39
CA LEU A 214 -15.52 -3.70 -10.09
C LEU A 214 -15.62 -3.91 -11.59
N GLU A 215 -16.17 -2.93 -12.30
CA GLU A 215 -16.25 -2.94 -13.76
C GLU A 215 -15.07 -2.16 -14.34
N TYR A 216 -14.29 -2.85 -15.17
CA TYR A 216 -13.16 -2.28 -15.89
C TYR A 216 -13.60 -1.85 -17.28
N SER A 217 -13.33 -0.60 -17.64
CA SER A 217 -13.73 -0.03 -18.92
C SER A 217 -12.57 0.72 -19.57
N THR A 218 -12.53 0.70 -20.88
CA THR A 218 -11.70 1.58 -21.70
C THR A 218 -12.52 2.80 -22.10
N PHE A 219 -11.90 3.98 -22.06
CA PHE A 219 -12.52 5.23 -22.48
C PHE A 219 -11.69 5.87 -23.59
N HIS A 220 -12.27 6.00 -24.77
CA HIS A 220 -11.62 6.50 -25.96
C HIS A 220 -12.58 7.33 -26.81
N ASP A 221 -12.14 8.48 -27.28
CA ASP A 221 -12.91 9.38 -28.17
C ASP A 221 -14.36 9.63 -27.75
N LEU A 222 -14.59 9.79 -26.44
CA LEU A 222 -15.87 9.89 -25.76
C LEU A 222 -16.70 8.58 -25.70
N HIS A 223 -16.21 7.50 -26.26
CA HIS A 223 -16.82 6.18 -26.17
C HIS A 223 -16.31 5.44 -24.94
N LEU A 224 -17.21 4.99 -24.09
CA LEU A 224 -16.96 4.13 -22.93
C LEU A 224 -17.31 2.70 -23.28
N GLU A 225 -16.33 1.81 -23.17
CA GLU A 225 -16.53 0.39 -23.41
C GLU A 225 -16.17 -0.45 -22.18
N PRO A 226 -17.16 -1.01 -21.48
CA PRO A 226 -16.94 -2.01 -20.45
C PRO A 226 -16.31 -3.28 -21.04
N ARG A 227 -15.30 -3.83 -20.35
CA ARG A 227 -14.49 -4.96 -20.84
C ARG A 227 -14.50 -6.15 -19.90
N MET A 228 -14.59 -5.93 -18.60
CA MET A 228 -14.47 -6.98 -17.59
C MET A 228 -15.18 -6.57 -16.29
N VAL A 229 -15.79 -7.53 -15.63
CA VAL A 229 -16.31 -7.36 -14.25
C VAL A 229 -15.57 -8.32 -13.32
N GLN A 230 -15.03 -7.80 -12.24
CA GLN A 230 -14.47 -8.58 -11.15
C GLN A 230 -15.46 -8.56 -9.98
N SER A 231 -16.03 -9.70 -9.64
CA SER A 231 -16.96 -9.86 -8.52
C SER A 231 -16.89 -11.27 -7.96
N SER A 232 -17.00 -11.38 -6.65
CA SER A 232 -17.04 -12.66 -5.95
C SER A 232 -18.37 -13.41 -6.07
N ASN A 233 -19.43 -12.72 -6.46
CA ASN A 233 -20.78 -13.26 -6.52
C ASN A 233 -21.23 -13.64 -7.93
N LEU A 234 -20.37 -13.44 -8.92
CA LEU A 234 -20.67 -13.72 -10.32
C LEU A 234 -19.81 -14.91 -10.78
N SER A 235 -20.42 -15.86 -11.49
CA SER A 235 -19.70 -16.93 -12.18
C SER A 235 -18.67 -16.35 -13.16
N ASP A 236 -17.65 -17.11 -13.56
CA ASP A 236 -16.54 -16.69 -14.44
C ASP A 236 -16.96 -16.03 -15.77
N ASN A 237 -18.25 -16.04 -16.12
CA ASN A 237 -18.88 -15.36 -17.26
C ASN A 237 -19.89 -14.29 -16.81
N ALA A 238 -19.52 -13.47 -15.82
CA ALA A 238 -20.37 -12.38 -15.39
C ALA A 238 -20.68 -11.42 -16.54
N ASP A 239 -21.96 -11.18 -16.80
CA ASP A 239 -22.40 -10.16 -17.75
C ASP A 239 -21.86 -8.79 -17.31
N LEU A 240 -21.51 -7.96 -18.30
CA LEU A 240 -21.12 -6.58 -18.06
C LEU A 240 -22.26 -5.84 -17.34
N LEU A 241 -21.92 -5.03 -16.34
CA LEU A 241 -22.92 -4.31 -15.53
C LEU A 241 -23.58 -3.18 -16.31
N ASN A 242 -22.83 -2.60 -17.26
CA ASN A 242 -23.28 -1.50 -18.10
C ASN A 242 -23.06 -1.81 -19.58
N PRO A 243 -23.95 -1.36 -20.50
CA PRO A 243 -23.69 -1.41 -21.92
C PRO A 243 -22.64 -0.37 -22.34
N PRO A 244 -21.95 -0.57 -23.47
CA PRO A 244 -21.15 0.48 -24.11
C PRO A 244 -21.98 1.73 -24.35
N ARG A 245 -21.38 2.91 -24.15
CA ARG A 245 -22.08 4.19 -24.33
C ARG A 245 -21.16 5.34 -24.70
N ASP A 246 -21.70 6.32 -25.41
CA ASP A 246 -21.01 7.57 -25.67
C ASP A 246 -21.30 8.59 -24.57
N LEU A 247 -20.28 9.35 -24.18
CA LEU A 247 -20.41 10.45 -23.24
C LEU A 247 -20.49 11.78 -24.00
N GLU A 248 -21.38 12.66 -23.53
CA GLU A 248 -21.55 13.98 -24.14
C GLU A 248 -20.49 14.97 -23.67
N GLY A 249 -19.89 15.71 -24.62
CA GLY A 249 -18.97 16.77 -24.28
C GLY A 249 -17.85 17.01 -25.28
N PRO A 250 -16.90 17.89 -24.98
CA PRO A 250 -15.82 18.24 -25.90
C PRO A 250 -14.72 17.15 -25.89
N LYS A 251 -14.42 16.58 -27.06
CA LYS A 251 -13.34 15.61 -27.27
C LYS A 251 -11.96 16.09 -26.79
N SER A 252 -11.72 17.41 -26.80
CA SER A 252 -10.46 18.01 -26.32
C SER A 252 -10.30 18.00 -24.80
N GLN A 253 -11.32 17.60 -24.04
CA GLN A 253 -11.34 17.62 -22.58
C GLN A 253 -11.96 16.35 -21.99
N PRO A 254 -11.40 15.17 -22.29
CA PRO A 254 -11.98 13.88 -21.90
C PRO A 254 -12.14 13.74 -20.38
N THR A 255 -11.20 14.25 -19.59
CA THR A 255 -11.27 14.18 -18.11
C THR A 255 -12.42 15.01 -17.54
N TRP A 256 -12.75 16.14 -18.17
CA TRP A 256 -13.93 16.91 -17.80
C TRP A 256 -15.22 16.16 -18.13
N VAL A 257 -15.28 15.53 -19.29
CA VAL A 257 -16.46 14.73 -19.70
C VAL A 257 -16.72 13.60 -18.71
N VAL A 258 -15.66 12.87 -18.31
CA VAL A 258 -15.75 11.82 -17.28
C VAL A 258 -16.19 12.38 -15.94
N LEU A 259 -15.64 13.54 -15.52
CA LEU A 259 -16.03 14.16 -14.25
C LEU A 259 -17.49 14.65 -14.27
N ASN A 260 -17.91 15.25 -15.38
CA ASN A 260 -19.28 15.72 -15.55
C ASN A 260 -20.29 14.57 -15.42
N ASP A 261 -20.04 13.44 -16.12
CA ASP A 261 -20.84 12.23 -16.02
C ASP A 261 -20.83 11.63 -14.60
N SER A 262 -19.68 11.72 -13.89
CA SER A 262 -19.60 11.29 -12.49
C SER A 262 -20.45 12.14 -11.56
N ILE A 263 -20.44 13.48 -11.74
CA ILE A 263 -21.26 14.40 -10.96
C ILE A 263 -22.74 14.15 -11.23
N ASP A 264 -23.14 14.00 -12.49
CA ASP A 264 -24.53 13.76 -12.88
C ASP A 264 -25.05 12.41 -12.33
N SER A 265 -24.16 11.44 -12.12
CA SER A 265 -24.43 10.16 -11.45
C SER A 265 -24.35 10.23 -9.91
N GLY A 266 -24.13 11.41 -9.31
CA GLY A 266 -23.99 11.60 -7.86
C GLY A 266 -22.71 10.99 -7.26
N GLY A 267 -21.70 10.69 -8.09
CA GLY A 267 -20.45 10.08 -7.67
C GLY A 267 -19.26 11.03 -7.57
N GLN A 268 -18.17 10.54 -6.96
CA GLN A 268 -16.88 11.21 -6.92
C GLN A 268 -15.92 10.56 -7.93
N LEU A 269 -15.00 11.37 -8.48
CA LEU A 269 -13.97 10.92 -9.41
C LEU A 269 -12.58 11.04 -8.80
N LEU A 270 -11.83 9.93 -8.81
CA LEU A 270 -10.40 9.90 -8.53
C LEU A 270 -9.64 9.73 -9.84
N ILE A 271 -8.75 10.68 -10.19
CA ILE A 271 -7.97 10.65 -11.42
C ILE A 271 -6.50 10.38 -11.10
N PHE A 272 -5.92 9.34 -11.69
CA PHE A 272 -4.50 9.07 -11.60
C PHE A 272 -3.75 9.62 -12.82
N VAL A 273 -2.67 10.37 -12.55
CA VAL A 273 -1.84 11.03 -13.56
C VAL A 273 -0.35 10.77 -13.32
N GLY A 274 0.45 10.79 -14.37
CA GLY A 274 1.85 10.37 -14.30
C GLY A 274 2.81 11.26 -13.50
N THR A 275 2.51 12.56 -13.30
CA THR A 275 3.41 13.51 -12.65
C THR A 275 2.71 14.45 -11.66
N ARG A 276 3.48 15.00 -10.68
CA ARG A 276 2.97 15.99 -9.72
C ARG A 276 2.39 17.24 -10.44
N LYS A 277 3.12 17.77 -11.45
CA LYS A 277 2.66 18.91 -12.25
C LYS A 277 1.37 18.60 -12.99
N SER A 278 1.22 17.37 -13.49
CA SER A 278 -0.03 16.94 -14.13
C SER A 278 -1.19 16.90 -13.13
N ALA A 279 -0.95 16.43 -11.89
CA ALA A 279 -1.97 16.38 -10.85
C ALA A 279 -2.47 17.80 -10.50
N GLU A 280 -1.55 18.74 -10.26
CA GLU A 280 -1.88 20.13 -10.00
C GLU A 280 -2.65 20.77 -11.17
N SER A 281 -2.12 20.63 -12.39
CA SER A 281 -2.70 21.24 -13.61
C SER A 281 -4.11 20.71 -13.89
N GLU A 282 -4.32 19.40 -13.71
CA GLU A 282 -5.62 18.77 -13.93
C GLU A 282 -6.66 19.27 -12.91
N ALA A 283 -6.29 19.27 -11.62
CA ALA A 283 -7.18 19.79 -10.57
C ALA A 283 -7.58 21.26 -10.81
N VAL A 284 -6.62 22.12 -11.17
CA VAL A 284 -6.91 23.55 -11.48
C VAL A 284 -7.84 23.71 -12.67
N LYS A 285 -7.66 22.93 -13.74
CA LYS A 285 -8.53 22.97 -14.92
C LYS A 285 -9.97 22.57 -14.57
N LEU A 286 -10.10 21.48 -13.80
CA LEU A 286 -11.39 20.96 -13.41
C LEU A 286 -12.11 21.85 -12.39
N ALA A 287 -11.38 22.48 -11.44
CA ALA A 287 -11.91 23.40 -10.45
C ALA A 287 -12.73 24.53 -11.07
N LYS A 288 -12.23 25.13 -12.16
CA LYS A 288 -12.91 26.23 -12.89
C LYS A 288 -14.27 25.81 -13.47
N ARG A 289 -14.47 24.54 -13.77
CA ARG A 289 -15.71 24.01 -14.32
C ARG A 289 -16.66 23.52 -13.25
N VAL A 290 -16.13 22.80 -12.26
CA VAL A 290 -16.89 22.31 -11.11
C VAL A 290 -17.50 23.49 -10.34
N SER A 291 -16.74 24.58 -10.10
CA SER A 291 -17.25 25.74 -9.39
C SER A 291 -18.47 26.37 -10.08
N LYS A 292 -18.50 26.38 -11.43
CA LYS A 292 -19.65 26.89 -12.19
C LYS A 292 -20.88 25.99 -12.04
N LYS A 293 -20.68 24.66 -11.96
CA LYS A 293 -21.76 23.70 -11.77
C LYS A 293 -22.30 23.72 -10.34
N LEU A 294 -21.41 23.76 -9.34
CA LEU A 294 -21.80 23.77 -7.91
C LEU A 294 -22.46 25.08 -7.47
N SER A 295 -22.05 26.23 -8.00
CA SER A 295 -22.58 27.54 -7.58
C SER A 295 -24.08 27.73 -7.88
N SER A 296 -24.67 26.87 -8.72
CA SER A 296 -26.09 26.88 -9.05
C SER A 296 -26.94 25.93 -8.20
N GLU A 297 -26.34 24.97 -7.49
CA GLU A 297 -27.07 23.83 -6.95
C GLU A 297 -26.89 23.59 -5.43
N ASP A 298 -25.76 24.01 -4.79
CA ASP A 298 -25.47 23.63 -3.40
C ASP A 298 -24.69 24.69 -2.59
N THR A 299 -25.44 25.59 -1.96
CA THR A 299 -24.89 26.68 -1.13
C THR A 299 -24.16 26.14 0.12
N ASN A 300 -24.64 25.04 0.73
CA ASN A 300 -24.04 24.46 1.93
C ASN A 300 -22.66 23.84 1.61
N ARG A 301 -22.57 23.16 0.49
CA ARG A 301 -21.31 22.57 0.02
C ARG A 301 -20.26 23.66 -0.27
N MET A 302 -20.67 24.76 -0.91
CA MET A 302 -19.79 25.90 -1.18
C MET A 302 -19.27 26.53 0.12
N ALA A 303 -20.11 26.70 1.13
CA ALA A 303 -19.70 27.19 2.45
C ALA A 303 -18.63 26.25 3.09
N ARG A 304 -18.87 24.94 3.04
CA ARG A 304 -17.95 23.94 3.58
C ARG A 304 -16.61 23.91 2.83
N LEU A 305 -16.61 24.03 1.50
CA LEU A 305 -15.41 24.14 0.70
C LEU A 305 -14.57 25.37 1.07
N ASN A 306 -15.22 26.51 1.31
CA ASN A 306 -14.54 27.74 1.74
C ASN A 306 -13.94 27.60 3.16
N GLU A 307 -14.64 26.94 4.09
CA GLU A 307 -14.13 26.65 5.43
C GLU A 307 -12.86 25.80 5.36
N ILE A 308 -12.89 24.71 4.58
CA ILE A 308 -11.74 23.80 4.39
C ILE A 308 -10.57 24.56 3.73
N ALA A 309 -10.83 25.37 2.71
CA ALA A 309 -9.81 26.17 2.06
C ALA A 309 -9.14 27.14 3.06
N SER A 310 -9.94 27.83 3.89
CA SER A 310 -9.45 28.75 4.91
C SER A 310 -8.61 28.06 6.00
N SER A 311 -8.89 26.79 6.33
CA SER A 311 -8.09 26.04 7.30
C SER A 311 -6.65 25.78 6.82
N ILE A 312 -6.41 25.78 5.51
CA ILE A 312 -5.08 25.64 4.90
C ILE A 312 -4.39 27.01 4.80
N GLU A 313 -5.13 28.11 4.69
CA GLU A 313 -4.59 29.47 4.50
C GLU A 313 -3.85 30.04 5.72
N GLY A 314 -4.08 29.51 6.91
CA GLY A 314 -3.56 30.01 8.19
C GLY A 314 -2.04 29.87 8.42
N GLY A 315 -1.23 29.46 7.43
CA GLY A 315 0.22 29.31 7.51
C GLY A 315 0.99 30.04 6.42
N ARG A 316 2.35 30.02 6.47
CA ARG A 316 3.19 30.51 5.37
C ARG A 316 2.84 29.75 4.09
N GLN A 317 2.16 30.42 3.17
CA GLN A 317 1.73 29.79 1.93
C GLN A 317 2.88 29.70 0.92
N SER A 318 3.04 28.51 0.37
CA SER A 318 3.81 28.29 -0.86
C SER A 318 2.88 28.50 -2.07
N ALA A 319 3.43 28.80 -3.25
CA ALA A 319 2.67 28.87 -4.50
C ALA A 319 1.83 27.60 -4.77
N MET A 320 2.29 26.43 -4.28
CA MET A 320 1.55 25.17 -4.33
C MET A 320 0.36 25.16 -3.37
N GLY A 321 0.52 25.73 -2.17
CA GLY A 321 -0.56 25.87 -1.18
C GLY A 321 -1.69 26.76 -1.70
N GLU A 322 -1.36 27.91 -2.34
CA GLU A 322 -2.34 28.81 -2.97
C GLU A 322 -3.14 28.11 -4.08
N LYS A 323 -2.46 27.33 -4.93
CA LYS A 323 -3.14 26.52 -5.95
C LYS A 323 -4.09 25.49 -5.33
N LEU A 324 -3.67 24.83 -4.23
CA LEU A 324 -4.50 23.86 -3.54
C LEU A 324 -5.77 24.51 -2.99
N VAL A 325 -5.65 25.64 -2.33
CA VAL A 325 -6.76 26.44 -1.81
C VAL A 325 -7.73 26.82 -2.94
N GLN A 326 -7.20 27.30 -4.08
CA GLN A 326 -8.01 27.62 -5.25
C GLN A 326 -8.77 26.39 -5.79
N CYS A 327 -8.12 25.22 -5.83
CA CYS A 327 -8.76 23.98 -6.26
C CYS A 327 -9.89 23.59 -5.31
N ILE A 328 -9.65 23.63 -3.99
CA ILE A 328 -10.64 23.25 -2.97
C ILE A 328 -11.87 24.13 -3.06
N ARG A 329 -11.72 25.45 -3.18
CA ARG A 329 -12.85 26.37 -3.40
C ARG A 329 -13.64 26.04 -4.67
N GLY A 330 -12.98 25.47 -5.68
CA GLY A 330 -13.61 24.97 -6.89
C GLY A 330 -14.16 23.56 -6.81
N GLY A 331 -14.19 22.92 -5.63
CA GLY A 331 -14.71 21.55 -5.44
C GLY A 331 -13.80 20.43 -5.90
N THR A 332 -12.52 20.70 -6.18
CA THR A 332 -11.51 19.71 -6.57
C THR A 332 -10.26 19.81 -5.71
N ALA A 333 -9.39 18.82 -5.76
CA ALA A 333 -8.06 18.92 -5.16
C ALA A 333 -7.03 18.08 -5.94
N PHE A 334 -5.76 18.25 -5.59
CA PHE A 334 -4.69 17.36 -6.02
C PHE A 334 -3.99 16.74 -4.83
N HIS A 335 -3.41 15.54 -5.04
CA HIS A 335 -2.70 14.79 -4.01
C HIS A 335 -1.40 14.17 -4.54
N HIS A 336 -0.29 14.52 -3.92
CA HIS A 336 1.03 13.95 -4.21
C HIS A 336 2.01 14.17 -3.05
N ALA A 337 3.16 13.52 -3.08
CA ALA A 337 4.17 13.58 -2.01
C ALA A 337 4.77 14.98 -1.73
N GLY A 338 4.53 15.96 -2.61
CA GLY A 338 4.97 17.37 -2.41
C GLY A 338 4.11 18.15 -1.42
N LEU A 339 2.89 17.70 -1.11
CA LEU A 339 2.02 18.33 -0.11
C LEU A 339 2.55 18.06 1.31
N THR A 340 2.35 19.01 2.22
CA THR A 340 2.62 18.80 3.65
C THR A 340 1.68 17.74 4.23
N HIS A 341 2.04 17.18 5.38
CA HIS A 341 1.20 16.18 6.07
C HIS A 341 -0.21 16.73 6.36
N ASN A 342 -0.29 17.96 6.88
CA ASN A 342 -1.56 18.61 7.17
C ASN A 342 -2.42 18.83 5.91
N GLN A 343 -1.83 19.32 4.83
CA GLN A 343 -2.54 19.50 3.55
C GLN A 343 -3.09 18.20 3.02
N ARG A 344 -2.30 17.12 3.07
CA ARG A 344 -2.76 15.78 2.66
C ARG A 344 -3.96 15.32 3.48
N LYS A 345 -3.85 15.39 4.82
CA LYS A 345 -4.93 14.97 5.74
C LYS A 345 -6.23 15.75 5.51
N VAL A 346 -6.15 17.08 5.29
CA VAL A 346 -7.31 17.92 4.98
C VAL A 346 -7.97 17.50 3.67
N VAL A 347 -7.18 17.28 2.61
CA VAL A 347 -7.68 16.84 1.29
C VAL A 347 -8.31 15.44 1.38
N GLU A 348 -7.66 14.53 2.07
CA GLU A 348 -8.12 13.16 2.27
C GLU A 348 -9.46 13.11 3.01
N ASN A 349 -9.60 13.88 4.09
CA ASN A 349 -10.85 13.96 4.85
C ASN A 349 -11.97 14.59 4.01
N ALA A 350 -11.69 15.71 3.35
CA ALA A 350 -12.68 16.39 2.51
C ALA A 350 -13.17 15.51 1.34
N PHE A 351 -12.29 14.64 0.81
CA PHE A 351 -12.68 13.68 -0.22
C PHE A 351 -13.48 12.50 0.38
N LYS A 352 -13.07 11.95 1.53
CA LYS A 352 -13.82 10.90 2.25
C LYS A 352 -15.23 11.34 2.64
N GLU A 353 -15.39 12.59 3.07
CA GLU A 353 -16.67 13.21 3.44
C GLU A 353 -17.57 13.53 2.21
N GLY A 354 -17.07 13.32 0.99
CA GLY A 354 -17.83 13.61 -0.23
C GLY A 354 -17.91 15.10 -0.60
N ILE A 355 -17.19 15.97 0.11
CA ILE A 355 -17.21 17.44 -0.13
C ILE A 355 -16.50 17.79 -1.43
N LEU A 356 -15.34 17.16 -1.70
CA LEU A 356 -14.65 17.27 -2.97
C LEU A 356 -15.27 16.32 -4.00
N THR A 357 -15.58 16.83 -5.20
CA THR A 357 -16.12 16.01 -6.30
C THR A 357 -15.02 15.24 -7.04
N CYS A 358 -13.81 15.81 -7.08
CA CYS A 358 -12.70 15.23 -7.83
C CYS A 358 -11.38 15.38 -7.09
N LEU A 359 -10.59 14.32 -7.12
CA LEU A 359 -9.22 14.30 -6.64
C LEU A 359 -8.28 13.84 -7.77
N SER A 360 -7.30 14.68 -8.14
CA SER A 360 -6.25 14.32 -9.08
C SER A 360 -4.99 13.91 -8.33
N ALA A 361 -4.47 12.70 -8.53
CA ALA A 361 -3.39 12.13 -7.75
C ALA A 361 -2.29 11.47 -8.59
N THR A 362 -1.10 11.37 -8.01
CA THR A 362 -0.03 10.51 -8.55
C THR A 362 -0.21 9.06 -8.05
N PRO A 363 0.37 8.05 -8.74
CA PRO A 363 0.24 6.64 -8.35
C PRO A 363 0.65 6.32 -6.90
N THR A 364 1.49 7.14 -6.29
CA THR A 364 1.90 7.00 -4.88
C THR A 364 0.71 7.04 -3.88
N LEU A 365 -0.42 7.65 -4.27
CA LEU A 365 -1.65 7.62 -3.48
C LEU A 365 -2.23 6.19 -3.42
N ALA A 366 -2.17 5.46 -4.53
CA ALA A 366 -2.74 4.11 -4.59
C ALA A 366 -2.07 3.13 -3.62
N ALA A 367 -0.78 3.32 -3.34
CA ALA A 367 0.00 2.45 -2.45
C ALA A 367 -0.03 2.87 -0.96
N GLY A 368 -0.55 4.06 -0.61
CA GLY A 368 -0.30 4.58 0.75
C GLY A 368 -1.48 5.18 1.50
N VAL A 369 -2.64 5.30 0.89
CA VAL A 369 -3.82 5.92 1.54
C VAL A 369 -5.10 5.22 1.11
N ASN A 370 -6.00 4.96 2.06
CA ASN A 370 -7.30 4.37 1.75
C ASN A 370 -8.31 5.47 1.36
N LEU A 371 -8.33 5.80 0.07
CA LEU A 371 -9.26 6.76 -0.53
C LEU A 371 -10.02 6.11 -1.69
N PRO A 372 -11.12 5.42 -1.41
CA PRO A 372 -11.98 4.88 -2.45
C PRO A 372 -12.85 5.98 -3.06
N ALA A 373 -13.16 5.85 -4.34
CA ALA A 373 -14.12 6.69 -5.06
C ALA A 373 -15.09 5.80 -5.83
N ARG A 374 -16.31 6.25 -6.11
CA ARG A 374 -17.21 5.49 -6.98
C ARG A 374 -16.56 5.19 -8.32
N ARG A 375 -15.92 6.21 -8.92
CA ARG A 375 -15.22 6.09 -10.21
C ARG A 375 -13.75 6.46 -10.09
N VAL A 376 -12.91 5.66 -10.73
CA VAL A 376 -11.48 5.91 -10.89
C VAL A 376 -11.15 6.02 -12.37
N LEU A 377 -10.38 7.03 -12.74
CA LEU A 377 -9.85 7.19 -14.07
C LEU A 377 -8.32 7.15 -14.05
N VAL A 378 -7.72 6.15 -14.66
CA VAL A 378 -6.28 6.15 -14.93
C VAL A 378 -6.08 6.89 -16.26
N ARG A 379 -5.60 8.14 -16.17
CA ARG A 379 -5.39 9.02 -17.34
C ARG A 379 -4.09 8.71 -18.07
N ASP A 380 -3.04 8.39 -17.33
CA ASP A 380 -1.71 8.17 -17.86
C ASP A 380 -1.20 6.78 -17.45
N ILE A 381 -1.08 5.86 -18.44
CA ILE A 381 -0.58 4.49 -18.27
C ILE A 381 0.92 4.35 -18.58
N LYS A 382 1.60 5.47 -18.81
CA LYS A 382 3.04 5.54 -19.06
C LYS A 382 3.67 6.57 -18.13
N ARG A 383 4.90 6.30 -17.71
CA ARG A 383 5.73 7.28 -17.02
C ARG A 383 7.08 7.44 -17.70
N TRP A 384 7.66 8.60 -17.51
CA TRP A 384 9.00 8.89 -17.98
C TRP A 384 10.00 8.38 -16.95
N ASP A 385 10.85 7.45 -17.35
CA ASP A 385 11.85 6.79 -16.51
C ASP A 385 13.13 6.57 -17.32
N ASP A 386 14.29 6.97 -16.78
CA ASP A 386 15.60 6.88 -17.43
C ASP A 386 15.63 7.42 -18.88
N GLY A 387 14.99 8.56 -19.12
CA GLY A 387 14.97 9.17 -20.46
C GLY A 387 14.04 8.52 -21.48
N MET A 388 13.22 7.55 -21.06
CA MET A 388 12.28 6.84 -21.91
C MET A 388 10.86 6.82 -21.32
N SER A 389 9.86 6.80 -22.20
CA SER A 389 8.47 6.60 -21.80
C SER A 389 8.18 5.10 -21.69
N ARG A 390 7.99 4.61 -20.46
CA ARG A 390 7.72 3.20 -20.17
C ARG A 390 6.27 2.98 -19.73
N PRO A 391 5.62 1.89 -20.16
CA PRO A 391 4.31 1.51 -19.62
C PRO A 391 4.41 1.23 -18.12
N LEU A 392 3.36 1.59 -17.37
CA LEU A 392 3.26 1.23 -15.97
C LEU A 392 3.12 -0.30 -15.81
N PRO A 393 3.61 -0.87 -14.69
CA PRO A 393 3.34 -2.27 -14.35
C PRO A 393 1.85 -2.57 -14.21
N VAL A 394 1.43 -3.79 -14.52
CA VAL A 394 0.03 -4.26 -14.39
C VAL A 394 -0.43 -4.10 -12.94
N MET A 395 0.39 -4.52 -11.99
CA MET A 395 0.09 -4.40 -10.57
C MET A 395 -0.21 -2.94 -10.16
N GLU A 396 0.59 -1.97 -10.61
CA GLU A 396 0.43 -0.55 -10.26
C GLU A 396 -0.89 0.01 -10.83
N VAL A 397 -1.22 -0.34 -12.08
CA VAL A 397 -2.49 0.07 -12.71
C VAL A 397 -3.68 -0.58 -12.01
N ARG A 398 -3.62 -1.87 -11.70
CA ARG A 398 -4.69 -2.56 -10.95
C ARG A 398 -4.88 -2.02 -9.54
N GLN A 399 -3.83 -1.62 -8.85
CA GLN A 399 -3.93 -0.94 -7.54
C GLN A 399 -4.64 0.40 -7.64
N MET A 400 -4.37 1.19 -8.70
CA MET A 400 -5.07 2.44 -8.96
C MET A 400 -6.55 2.18 -9.26
N LEU A 401 -6.85 1.28 -10.19
CA LEU A 401 -8.22 0.90 -10.57
C LEU A 401 -8.98 0.27 -9.40
N GLY A 402 -8.27 -0.49 -8.56
CA GLY A 402 -8.81 -1.11 -7.35
C GLY A 402 -9.31 -0.13 -6.28
N ARG A 403 -9.07 1.17 -6.44
CA ARG A 403 -9.66 2.23 -5.61
C ARG A 403 -11.10 2.59 -6.01
N ALA A 404 -11.61 2.03 -7.10
CA ALA A 404 -12.99 2.21 -7.50
C ALA A 404 -13.93 1.36 -6.64
N GLY A 405 -15.10 1.95 -6.31
CA GLY A 405 -16.12 1.35 -5.45
C GLY A 405 -15.89 1.63 -3.96
N ARG A 406 -16.91 2.20 -3.31
CA ARG A 406 -16.94 2.46 -1.86
C ARG A 406 -17.83 1.40 -1.20
N PRO A 407 -17.28 0.41 -0.48
CA PRO A 407 -18.03 -0.79 -0.04
C PRO A 407 -19.32 -0.51 0.76
N LYS A 408 -19.41 0.68 1.41
CA LYS A 408 -20.58 1.07 2.21
C LYS A 408 -21.65 1.87 1.45
N TYR A 409 -21.32 2.32 0.23
CA TYR A 409 -22.14 3.31 -0.50
C TYR A 409 -22.43 2.93 -1.95
N ASP A 410 -21.61 2.10 -2.56
CA ASP A 410 -21.69 1.77 -3.97
C ASP A 410 -21.86 0.25 -4.15
N ASP A 411 -22.83 -0.15 -4.97
CA ASP A 411 -23.04 -1.56 -5.33
C ASP A 411 -21.88 -2.09 -6.20
N PHE A 412 -21.31 -1.21 -7.02
CA PHE A 412 -20.14 -1.50 -7.84
C PHE A 412 -19.27 -0.26 -8.04
N GLY A 413 -18.00 -0.48 -8.35
CA GLY A 413 -17.02 0.53 -8.70
C GLY A 413 -16.77 0.58 -10.20
N GLU A 414 -16.50 1.78 -10.72
CA GLU A 414 -16.20 2.02 -12.13
C GLU A 414 -14.71 2.33 -12.30
N ALA A 415 -13.98 1.42 -12.91
CA ALA A 415 -12.52 1.47 -13.09
C ALA A 415 -12.16 1.72 -14.55
N TRP A 416 -11.87 2.98 -14.90
CA TRP A 416 -11.70 3.41 -16.29
C TRP A 416 -10.25 3.74 -16.61
N VAL A 417 -9.83 3.40 -17.84
CA VAL A 417 -8.54 3.79 -18.40
C VAL A 417 -8.76 4.67 -19.63
N LEU A 418 -8.13 5.86 -19.64
CA LEU A 418 -8.16 6.76 -20.78
C LEU A 418 -7.17 6.31 -21.85
N CYS A 419 -7.68 5.84 -22.97
CA CYS A 419 -6.91 5.46 -24.15
C CYS A 419 -6.75 6.67 -25.07
N LYS A 420 -5.50 7.10 -25.29
CA LYS A 420 -5.16 8.30 -26.07
C LYS A 420 -4.53 7.90 -27.40
N GLY A 421 -4.82 8.63 -28.46
CA GLY A 421 -4.21 8.48 -29.77
C GLY A 421 -5.24 8.44 -30.90
N THR A 422 -4.76 8.50 -32.12
CA THR A 422 -5.59 8.39 -33.34
C THR A 422 -6.11 6.96 -33.56
N ASP A 423 -5.35 5.97 -33.06
CA ASP A 423 -5.67 4.53 -33.16
C ASP A 423 -6.24 4.01 -31.84
N GLY A 424 -7.17 4.76 -31.26
CA GLY A 424 -7.65 4.54 -29.90
C GLY A 424 -8.29 3.19 -29.64
N TRP A 425 -8.88 2.54 -30.65
CA TRP A 425 -9.41 1.17 -30.53
C TRP A 425 -8.29 0.16 -30.32
N GLU A 426 -7.20 0.21 -31.10
CA GLU A 426 -6.04 -0.66 -30.90
C GLU A 426 -5.40 -0.44 -29.52
N VAL A 427 -5.34 0.83 -29.08
CA VAL A 427 -4.85 1.17 -27.72
C VAL A 427 -5.80 0.63 -26.65
N ALA A 428 -7.13 0.67 -26.87
CA ALA A 428 -8.11 0.14 -25.93
C ALA A 428 -8.00 -1.38 -25.80
N ASP A 429 -7.83 -2.10 -26.91
CA ASP A 429 -7.63 -3.56 -26.90
C ASP A 429 -6.32 -3.94 -26.22
N MET A 430 -5.22 -3.27 -26.55
CA MET A 430 -3.92 -3.46 -25.87
C MET A 430 -3.99 -3.17 -24.35
N VAL A 431 -4.73 -2.13 -23.95
CA VAL A 431 -4.97 -1.81 -22.53
C VAL A 431 -5.73 -2.92 -21.85
N SER A 432 -6.78 -3.44 -22.48
CA SER A 432 -7.61 -4.52 -21.96
C SER A 432 -6.80 -5.81 -21.81
N GLU A 433 -6.11 -6.23 -22.86
CA GLU A 433 -5.27 -7.43 -22.83
C GLU A 433 -4.20 -7.34 -21.74
N LYS A 434 -3.50 -6.20 -21.63
CA LYS A 434 -2.41 -6.04 -20.68
C LYS A 434 -2.88 -5.85 -19.25
N TYR A 435 -3.80 -4.91 -19.01
CA TYR A 435 -4.09 -4.44 -17.63
C TYR A 435 -5.33 -5.08 -17.02
N PHE A 436 -6.30 -5.51 -17.83
CA PHE A 436 -7.51 -6.15 -17.31
C PHE A 436 -7.39 -7.67 -17.29
N PHE A 437 -6.90 -8.25 -18.37
CA PHE A 437 -6.78 -9.72 -18.51
C PHE A 437 -5.37 -10.26 -18.28
N GLY A 438 -4.32 -9.42 -18.45
CA GLY A 438 -2.93 -9.86 -18.34
C GLY A 438 -2.52 -10.23 -16.91
N ASP A 439 -1.51 -11.09 -16.79
CA ASP A 439 -0.96 -11.50 -15.50
C ASP A 439 -0.22 -10.35 -14.80
N VAL A 440 -0.27 -10.38 -13.48
CA VAL A 440 0.51 -9.47 -12.65
C VAL A 440 1.96 -9.92 -12.64
N GLU A 441 2.88 -8.96 -12.69
CA GLU A 441 4.31 -9.24 -12.72
C GLU A 441 4.77 -9.96 -11.43
N PRO A 442 5.77 -10.88 -11.54
CA PRO A 442 6.39 -11.47 -10.38
C PRO A 442 7.23 -10.43 -9.61
N ILE A 443 7.29 -10.58 -8.31
CA ILE A 443 8.22 -9.84 -7.45
C ILE A 443 9.62 -10.43 -7.61
N ASN A 444 10.59 -9.55 -7.82
CA ASN A 444 12.00 -9.90 -7.84
C ASN A 444 12.74 -9.14 -6.74
N SER A 445 13.69 -9.81 -6.10
CA SER A 445 14.52 -9.16 -5.09
C SER A 445 15.29 -7.97 -5.68
N LYS A 446 15.06 -6.79 -5.11
CA LYS A 446 15.81 -5.57 -5.48
C LYS A 446 17.14 -5.46 -4.74
N LEU A 447 17.39 -6.35 -3.80
CA LEU A 447 18.69 -6.52 -3.15
C LEU A 447 19.77 -7.02 -4.14
N ALA A 448 19.35 -7.62 -5.27
CA ALA A 448 20.25 -8.03 -6.35
C ALA A 448 21.04 -6.87 -6.99
N GLY A 449 20.57 -5.63 -6.86
CA GLY A 449 21.25 -4.43 -7.36
C GLY A 449 22.51 -4.12 -6.56
N GLU A 450 23.64 -3.86 -7.25
CA GLU A 450 24.94 -3.63 -6.59
C GLU A 450 24.90 -2.55 -5.49
N PRO A 451 24.30 -1.36 -5.68
CA PRO A 451 24.27 -0.35 -4.62
C PRO A 451 23.53 -0.82 -3.36
N ALA A 452 22.42 -1.54 -3.53
CA ALA A 452 21.65 -2.09 -2.41
C ALA A 452 22.44 -3.17 -1.68
N LEU A 453 23.02 -4.12 -2.42
CA LEU A 453 23.82 -5.22 -1.86
C LEU A 453 25.03 -4.69 -1.08
N ARG A 454 25.77 -3.71 -1.64
CA ARG A 454 26.90 -3.04 -0.98
C ARG A 454 26.49 -2.39 0.33
N THR A 455 25.41 -1.60 0.31
CA THR A 455 24.89 -0.90 1.49
C THR A 455 24.49 -1.87 2.60
N HIS A 456 23.79 -2.95 2.25
CA HIS A 456 23.30 -3.89 3.26
C HIS A 456 24.40 -4.83 3.77
N ILE A 457 25.34 -5.28 2.94
CA ILE A 457 26.53 -6.04 3.42
C ILE A 457 27.37 -5.17 4.37
N LEU A 458 27.63 -3.92 4.02
CA LEU A 458 28.34 -2.99 4.92
C LEU A 458 27.58 -2.82 6.24
N SER A 459 26.26 -2.62 6.19
CA SER A 459 25.42 -2.50 7.40
C SER A 459 25.46 -3.76 8.28
N ILE A 460 25.53 -4.96 7.71
CA ILE A 460 25.62 -6.21 8.46
C ILE A 460 26.96 -6.33 9.18
N ILE A 461 28.06 -6.00 8.48
CA ILE A 461 29.42 -6.03 9.03
C ILE A 461 29.57 -4.99 10.16
N SER A 462 29.09 -3.75 9.94
CA SER A 462 29.23 -2.64 10.90
C SER A 462 28.49 -2.86 12.21
N THR A 463 27.42 -3.65 12.21
CA THR A 463 26.71 -4.02 13.44
C THR A 463 27.43 -5.07 14.31
N GLY A 464 28.53 -5.64 13.82
CA GLY A 464 29.42 -6.51 14.61
C GLY A 464 28.90 -7.93 14.84
N GLY A 465 27.69 -8.25 14.43
CA GLY A 465 27.08 -9.56 14.67
C GLY A 465 27.45 -10.64 13.64
N ILE A 466 27.79 -10.23 12.40
CA ILE A 466 28.12 -11.10 11.28
C ILE A 466 29.33 -10.50 10.55
N GLN A 467 30.50 -11.10 10.74
CA GLN A 467 31.75 -10.59 10.20
C GLN A 467 32.50 -11.60 9.34
N HIS A 468 32.25 -12.89 9.52
CA HIS A 468 32.89 -13.92 8.72
C HIS A 468 32.23 -14.08 7.35
N ARG A 469 33.04 -14.30 6.32
CA ARG A 469 32.57 -14.51 4.94
C ARG A 469 31.50 -15.63 4.86
N GLY A 470 31.65 -16.69 5.62
CA GLY A 470 30.68 -17.79 5.70
C GLY A 470 29.35 -17.33 6.23
N GLU A 471 29.35 -16.66 7.38
CA GLU A 471 28.15 -16.11 8.03
C GLU A 471 27.40 -15.10 7.16
N ILE A 472 28.14 -14.23 6.46
CA ILE A 472 27.54 -13.29 5.47
C ILE A 472 26.85 -14.08 4.36
N GLY A 473 27.48 -15.17 3.89
CA GLY A 473 26.91 -16.05 2.89
C GLY A 473 25.66 -16.78 3.38
N ASP A 474 25.67 -17.28 4.58
CA ASP A 474 24.52 -17.98 5.21
C ASP A 474 23.34 -17.02 5.41
N PHE A 475 23.62 -15.82 5.94
CA PHE A 475 22.61 -14.79 6.11
C PHE A 475 21.96 -14.39 4.78
N LEU A 476 22.78 -14.09 3.76
CA LEU A 476 22.27 -13.70 2.44
C LEU A 476 21.56 -14.85 1.72
N SER A 477 21.92 -16.10 2.01
CA SER A 477 21.20 -17.28 1.49
C SER A 477 19.78 -17.40 2.07
N ALA A 478 19.53 -16.84 3.26
CA ALA A 478 18.21 -16.79 3.89
C ALA A 478 17.33 -15.63 3.40
N THR A 479 17.87 -14.68 2.65
CA THR A 479 17.10 -13.58 2.00
C THR A 479 16.29 -14.11 0.82
N PHE A 480 15.33 -13.34 0.32
CA PHE A 480 14.62 -13.67 -0.90
C PHE A 480 15.55 -13.70 -2.13
N LEU A 481 16.57 -12.85 -2.15
CA LEU A 481 17.65 -12.92 -3.14
C LEU A 481 18.33 -14.30 -3.13
N GLY A 482 18.72 -14.77 -1.96
CA GLY A 482 19.38 -16.06 -1.81
C GLY A 482 18.46 -17.23 -2.13
N PHE A 483 17.19 -17.15 -1.75
CA PHE A 483 16.16 -18.14 -2.06
C PHE A 483 15.88 -18.27 -3.56
N SER A 484 15.90 -17.14 -4.29
CA SER A 484 15.57 -17.07 -5.72
C SER A 484 16.79 -17.17 -6.66
N THR A 485 18.02 -17.18 -6.12
CA THR A 485 19.26 -17.15 -6.90
C THR A 485 20.07 -18.45 -6.72
N PRO A 486 20.61 -19.05 -7.78
CA PRO A 486 21.52 -20.20 -7.66
C PRO A 486 22.71 -19.89 -6.74
N LYS A 487 23.07 -20.84 -5.87
CA LYS A 487 24.11 -20.67 -4.83
C LYS A 487 25.45 -20.15 -5.37
N HIS A 488 25.88 -20.64 -6.55
CA HIS A 488 27.15 -20.20 -7.14
C HIS A 488 27.13 -18.75 -7.58
N ILE A 489 25.99 -18.27 -8.15
CA ILE A 489 25.82 -16.87 -8.56
C ILE A 489 25.74 -15.95 -7.34
N LEU A 490 25.00 -16.36 -6.29
CA LEU A 490 24.96 -15.61 -5.04
C LEU A 490 26.35 -15.47 -4.42
N LYS A 491 27.12 -16.58 -4.37
CA LYS A 491 28.48 -16.58 -3.86
C LYS A 491 29.40 -15.61 -4.63
N GLU A 492 29.32 -15.63 -5.94
CA GLU A 492 30.10 -14.72 -6.81
C GLU A 492 29.73 -13.24 -6.53
N LYS A 493 28.44 -12.91 -6.46
CA LYS A 493 27.97 -11.55 -6.13
C LYS A 493 28.49 -11.08 -4.76
N ILE A 494 28.47 -11.94 -3.76
CA ILE A 494 28.97 -11.63 -2.42
C ILE A 494 30.48 -11.36 -2.48
N ASP A 495 31.25 -12.23 -3.14
CA ASP A 495 32.69 -12.09 -3.24
C ASP A 495 33.09 -10.81 -3.99
N GLN A 496 32.41 -10.49 -5.10
CA GLN A 496 32.61 -9.23 -5.84
C GLN A 496 32.29 -8.01 -4.96
N THR A 497 31.18 -8.07 -4.20
CA THR A 497 30.79 -6.97 -3.30
C THR A 497 31.80 -6.76 -2.18
N LEU A 498 32.26 -7.82 -1.52
CA LEU A 498 33.27 -7.74 -0.46
C LEU A 498 34.62 -7.25 -0.99
N MET A 499 35.01 -7.67 -2.20
CA MET A 499 36.22 -7.18 -2.89
C MET A 499 36.11 -5.67 -3.12
N TRP A 500 35.02 -5.20 -3.72
CA TRP A 500 34.77 -3.78 -3.97
C TRP A 500 34.78 -2.95 -2.67
N LEU A 501 34.07 -3.39 -1.63
CA LEU A 501 34.04 -2.70 -0.32
C LEU A 501 35.44 -2.61 0.32
N THR A 502 36.29 -3.61 0.09
CA THR A 502 37.67 -3.63 0.59
C THR A 502 38.57 -2.69 -0.24
N GLU A 503 38.45 -2.69 -1.56
CA GLU A 503 39.21 -1.80 -2.46
C GLU A 503 38.88 -0.34 -2.23
N GLU A 504 37.60 -0.02 -2.02
CA GLU A 504 37.10 1.33 -1.69
C GLU A 504 37.29 1.71 -0.21
N ARG A 505 37.93 0.82 0.59
CA ARG A 505 38.27 1.05 2.01
C ARG A 505 37.09 1.26 2.96
N PHE A 506 35.92 0.77 2.61
CA PHE A 506 34.76 0.74 3.52
C PHE A 506 34.90 -0.37 4.58
N ILE A 507 35.59 -1.45 4.24
CA ILE A 507 35.88 -2.56 5.15
C ILE A 507 37.35 -2.97 5.03
N ARG A 508 37.88 -3.56 6.10
CA ARG A 508 39.22 -4.18 6.08
C ARG A 508 39.11 -5.65 6.45
N LYS A 509 39.97 -6.45 5.87
CA LYS A 509 40.10 -7.87 6.19
C LYS A 509 40.90 -8.04 7.47
N ILE A 510 40.40 -8.79 8.43
CA ILE A 510 41.07 -9.06 9.70
C ILE A 510 41.49 -10.54 9.76
N GLY A 511 42.79 -10.79 10.04
CA GLY A 511 43.29 -12.14 10.26
C GLY A 511 43.33 -13.05 9.02
N VAL A 512 43.63 -14.32 9.25
CA VAL A 512 43.71 -15.35 8.21
C VAL A 512 42.33 -15.92 7.88
N ASP A 513 41.36 -15.75 8.76
CA ASP A 513 40.04 -16.44 8.73
C ASP A 513 38.96 -15.72 7.90
N ARG A 514 39.32 -14.83 6.99
CA ARG A 514 38.37 -14.08 6.12
C ARG A 514 37.26 -13.35 6.91
N SER A 515 37.61 -12.78 8.07
CA SER A 515 36.76 -11.83 8.80
C SER A 515 36.88 -10.41 8.25
N TYR A 516 35.84 -9.61 8.41
CA TYR A 516 35.80 -8.22 7.95
C TYR A 516 35.36 -7.29 9.08
N SER A 517 35.92 -6.06 9.12
CA SER A 517 35.44 -4.97 9.97
C SER A 517 35.35 -3.69 9.14
N GLU A 518 34.56 -2.75 9.62
CA GLU A 518 34.48 -1.38 9.12
C GLU A 518 35.81 -0.64 9.24
#